data_a21e58fd68a29967799edab2dfd68f89
#
_entry.id   a21e58fd68a29967799edab2dfd68f89
#
_cell.length_a   1.000
_cell.length_b   1.000
_cell.length_c   1.000
_cell.angle_alpha   90.00
_cell.angle_beta   90.00
_cell.angle_gamma   90.00
#
_symmetry.space_group_name_H-M   'P 1'
#
loop_
_entity.id
_entity.type
_entity.pdbx_description
1 polymer ?
#
loop_
_entity_poly.entity_id
_entity_poly.type
_entity_poly.pdbx_seq_one_letter_code
_entity_poly.pdbx_strand_id
1 'polypeptide(L)'
;MKYDGMSNGYRKTANLPMSAAERTAQPGVAQECREQEWANNPRWKGVERPYAAADVLRLRGSIHVEHTLARLGAERLWELLQTESYVIALGAVTGNQAVQQVQAGLKAIYVSGWQVAADANSAGQMYPDQSLYPADSVPNLCRRMNSALQRADQVHHAEGKVAPGQTWFAPLVADAEAGFGGTLNAFELMKGMIEAGAACVHFEDQLSSAKKCGHLGGKVLVPTVEAVQKLVAARLAADVMGVPTLVMARTDADSAHLLTSDIDMRDRQFCTGERTAEGFFRIRGGIESAIARGLAYAPYADLLWCETSHPDLEEARQFAEAIHAKFPAKMLAYNCSPSFNWRKKLDEATIARFQPELARMGYKFQFVTLAGFHALNLSMFELARGYKLSGMAAYSRLQEKEFSREAQYGYEAVKHQRFVGTGYFDQVQQVISGGLASTTALSGSTEAEQFGELQPLVHAKEAPDAACQPILEDRPHTLVRGEPGKEEMLMPSGD
;
A
#
# COMPACT_ATOMS: atom_id res chain seq x y z
N MET A 1 -33.86 -27.11 -23.91
CA MET A 1 -34.19 -25.80 -23.36
C MET A 1 -33.04 -24.87 -23.63
N LYS A 2 -33.24 -23.87 -24.48
CA LYS A 2 -32.25 -22.89 -24.90
C LYS A 2 -32.09 -21.88 -23.77
N TYR A 3 -30.86 -21.63 -23.32
CA TYR A 3 -30.53 -20.50 -22.47
C TYR A 3 -30.12 -19.33 -23.36
N ASP A 4 -30.96 -18.32 -23.41
CA ASP A 4 -30.69 -17.04 -24.06
C ASP A 4 -29.68 -16.25 -23.23
N GLY A 5 -28.68 -15.74 -23.96
CA GLY A 5 -27.65 -14.86 -23.41
C GLY A 5 -28.18 -13.47 -23.09
N MET A 6 -28.12 -13.08 -21.83
CA MET A 6 -28.17 -11.66 -21.45
C MET A 6 -26.74 -11.13 -21.38
N SER A 7 -26.38 -10.38 -22.43
CA SER A 7 -25.17 -9.55 -22.44
C SER A 7 -25.39 -8.38 -21.49
N ASN A 8 -24.86 -8.48 -20.28
CA ASN A 8 -24.77 -7.36 -19.35
C ASN A 8 -23.64 -6.44 -19.83
N GLY A 9 -24.06 -5.38 -20.54
CA GLY A 9 -23.20 -4.28 -20.95
C GLY A 9 -22.71 -3.47 -19.73
N TYR A 10 -21.70 -3.95 -19.04
CA TYR A 10 -20.93 -3.10 -18.15
C TYR A 10 -20.12 -2.12 -18.99
N ARG A 11 -20.66 -0.91 -19.14
CA ARG A 11 -19.83 0.23 -19.55
C ARG A 11 -18.72 0.35 -18.52
N LYS A 12 -17.49 0.02 -18.94
CA LYS A 12 -16.26 0.39 -18.21
C LYS A 12 -16.26 1.91 -18.09
N THR A 13 -16.67 2.43 -16.95
CA THR A 13 -16.27 3.77 -16.52
C THR A 13 -14.81 3.64 -16.12
N ALA A 14 -13.93 3.54 -17.11
CA ALA A 14 -12.51 3.67 -16.90
C ALA A 14 -12.30 5.04 -16.25
N ASN A 15 -11.76 5.09 -15.04
CA ASN A 15 -11.08 6.26 -14.53
C ASN A 15 -9.97 6.53 -15.54
N LEU A 16 -10.23 7.45 -16.48
CA LEU A 16 -9.24 7.83 -17.46
C LEU A 16 -8.04 8.42 -16.72
N PRO A 17 -6.83 7.92 -16.98
CA PRO A 17 -5.63 8.65 -16.57
C PRO A 17 -5.79 10.09 -17.09
N MET A 18 -5.12 11.05 -16.43
CA MET A 18 -5.10 12.43 -16.94
C MET A 18 -5.03 12.37 -18.45
N SER A 19 -6.05 12.88 -19.13
CA SER A 19 -6.13 12.79 -20.57
C SER A 19 -4.89 13.46 -21.18
N ALA A 20 -4.48 13.04 -22.36
CA ALA A 20 -3.43 13.78 -23.09
C ALA A 20 -3.77 15.27 -23.19
N ALA A 21 -5.06 15.62 -23.17
CA ALA A 21 -5.57 16.98 -23.09
C ALA A 21 -5.21 17.71 -21.78
N GLU A 22 -5.22 17.05 -20.62
CA GLU A 22 -4.80 17.68 -19.35
C GLU A 22 -3.28 17.90 -19.28
N ARG A 23 -2.48 17.09 -19.98
CA ARG A 23 -1.01 17.20 -20.01
C ARG A 23 -0.51 18.38 -20.85
N THR A 24 -1.28 18.83 -21.80
CA THR A 24 -0.93 19.93 -22.73
C THR A 24 -1.91 21.11 -22.67
N ALA A 25 -2.93 21.03 -21.80
CA ALA A 25 -3.97 22.05 -21.71
C ALA A 25 -3.44 23.34 -21.09
N GLN A 26 -3.99 24.49 -21.52
CA GLN A 26 -3.80 25.76 -20.83
C GLN A 26 -4.28 25.63 -19.37
N PRO A 27 -3.65 26.34 -18.41
CA PRO A 27 -3.94 26.19 -16.98
C PRO A 27 -5.41 26.24 -16.59
N GLY A 28 -6.22 27.09 -17.25
CA GLY A 28 -7.66 27.18 -16.99
C GLY A 28 -8.44 25.90 -17.36
N VAL A 29 -8.12 25.28 -18.50
CA VAL A 29 -8.79 24.05 -18.93
C VAL A 29 -8.47 22.87 -18.00
N ALA A 30 -7.22 22.75 -17.55
CA ALA A 30 -6.81 21.73 -16.60
C ALA A 30 -7.54 21.87 -15.25
N GLN A 31 -7.75 23.10 -14.79
CA GLN A 31 -8.52 23.39 -13.57
C GLN A 31 -9.98 22.95 -13.72
N GLU A 32 -10.65 23.36 -14.77
CA GLU A 32 -12.05 22.99 -15.04
C GLU A 32 -12.23 21.47 -15.13
N CYS A 33 -11.32 20.77 -15.82
CA CYS A 33 -11.35 19.32 -15.90
C CYS A 33 -11.26 18.65 -14.52
N ARG A 34 -10.37 19.16 -13.63
CA ARG A 34 -10.21 18.64 -12.27
C ARG A 34 -11.43 18.92 -11.40
N GLU A 35 -12.00 20.09 -11.47
CA GLU A 35 -13.22 20.44 -10.75
C GLU A 35 -14.41 19.57 -11.20
N GLN A 36 -14.56 19.34 -12.50
CA GLN A 36 -15.57 18.45 -13.05
C GLN A 36 -15.35 16.98 -12.64
N GLU A 37 -14.11 16.52 -12.60
CA GLU A 37 -13.77 15.18 -12.13
C GLU A 37 -14.16 15.00 -10.66
N TRP A 38 -13.82 15.96 -9.78
CA TRP A 38 -14.21 15.92 -8.37
C TRP A 38 -15.73 15.98 -8.16
N ALA A 39 -16.44 16.77 -8.96
CA ALA A 39 -17.87 16.94 -8.84
C ALA A 39 -18.68 15.74 -9.38
N ASN A 40 -18.22 15.13 -10.47
CA ASN A 40 -19.01 14.15 -11.22
C ASN A 40 -18.57 12.69 -11.01
N ASN A 41 -17.34 12.45 -10.56
CA ASN A 41 -16.86 11.09 -10.32
C ASN A 41 -17.40 10.56 -8.96
N PRO A 42 -18.19 9.47 -8.97
CA PRO A 42 -18.73 8.86 -7.74
C PRO A 42 -17.67 8.50 -6.70
N ARG A 43 -16.41 8.31 -7.12
CA ARG A 43 -15.25 8.06 -6.25
C ARG A 43 -15.09 9.15 -5.18
N TRP A 44 -15.42 10.40 -5.53
CA TRP A 44 -15.19 11.55 -4.66
C TRP A 44 -16.42 11.98 -3.85
N LYS A 45 -17.52 11.26 -3.98
CA LYS A 45 -18.74 11.56 -3.24
C LYS A 45 -18.52 11.49 -1.73
N GLY A 46 -18.74 12.62 -1.04
CA GLY A 46 -18.55 12.73 0.42
C GLY A 46 -17.10 12.89 0.87
N VAL A 47 -16.18 13.22 -0.05
CA VAL A 47 -14.80 13.63 0.26
C VAL A 47 -14.72 15.16 0.16
N GLU A 48 -14.36 15.81 1.26
CA GLU A 48 -14.18 17.26 1.33
C GLU A 48 -12.71 17.64 1.09
N ARG A 49 -12.53 18.77 0.39
CA ARG A 49 -11.24 19.38 0.10
C ARG A 49 -11.31 20.86 0.48
N PRO A 50 -10.63 21.31 1.56
CA PRO A 50 -10.60 22.72 1.92
C PRO A 50 -9.62 23.55 1.06
N TYR A 51 -9.36 23.10 -0.17
CA TYR A 51 -8.49 23.75 -1.16
C TYR A 51 -9.10 23.60 -2.56
N ALA A 52 -8.71 24.49 -3.49
CA ALA A 52 -9.21 24.49 -4.85
C ALA A 52 -8.34 23.64 -5.78
N ALA A 53 -8.89 23.25 -6.93
CA ALA A 53 -8.16 22.56 -8.00
C ALA A 53 -6.96 23.40 -8.49
N ALA A 54 -7.09 24.72 -8.54
CA ALA A 54 -6.00 25.64 -8.87
C ALA A 54 -4.79 25.52 -7.92
N ASP A 55 -5.03 25.29 -6.63
CA ASP A 55 -3.95 25.11 -5.64
C ASP A 55 -3.18 23.81 -5.91
N VAL A 56 -3.90 22.73 -6.24
CA VAL A 56 -3.30 21.44 -6.61
C VAL A 56 -2.42 21.57 -7.84
N LEU A 57 -2.91 22.21 -8.90
CA LEU A 57 -2.16 22.41 -10.13
C LEU A 57 -0.91 23.27 -9.91
N ARG A 58 -1.02 24.31 -9.10
CA ARG A 58 0.12 25.17 -8.74
C ARG A 58 1.20 24.42 -7.96
N LEU A 59 0.80 23.52 -7.04
CA LEU A 59 1.73 22.74 -6.19
C LEU A 59 2.33 21.54 -6.89
N ARG A 60 1.71 21.05 -7.97
CA ARG A 60 2.15 19.87 -8.72
C ARG A 60 3.51 20.05 -9.41
N GLY A 61 3.86 21.26 -9.78
CA GLY A 61 5.02 21.56 -10.63
C GLY A 61 4.70 21.41 -12.13
N SER A 62 5.75 21.44 -12.95
CA SER A 62 5.63 21.50 -14.42
C SER A 62 5.57 20.13 -15.10
N ILE A 63 5.95 19.07 -14.41
CA ILE A 63 6.01 17.71 -14.95
C ILE A 63 5.08 16.81 -14.15
N HIS A 64 4.27 16.02 -14.85
CA HIS A 64 3.49 14.95 -14.24
C HIS A 64 4.30 13.65 -14.24
N VAL A 65 4.65 13.16 -13.05
CA VAL A 65 5.30 11.85 -12.87
C VAL A 65 4.22 10.78 -12.71
N GLU A 66 4.31 9.72 -13.51
CA GLU A 66 3.36 8.61 -13.45
C GLU A 66 3.74 7.62 -12.35
N HIS A 67 2.80 7.33 -11.46
CA HIS A 67 2.94 6.35 -10.37
C HIS A 67 2.01 5.16 -10.64
N THR A 68 2.35 4.38 -11.66
CA THR A 68 1.49 3.31 -12.22
C THR A 68 1.02 2.32 -11.17
N LEU A 69 1.92 1.80 -10.33
CA LEU A 69 1.54 0.79 -9.32
C LEU A 69 0.61 1.35 -8.25
N ALA A 70 0.87 2.57 -7.76
CA ALA A 70 0.00 3.22 -6.79
C ALA A 70 -1.40 3.47 -7.37
N ARG A 71 -1.48 3.94 -8.62
CA ARG A 71 -2.75 4.19 -9.30
C ARG A 71 -3.54 2.90 -9.50
N LEU A 72 -2.93 1.88 -10.12
CA LEU A 72 -3.58 0.59 -10.32
C LEU A 72 -4.02 -0.05 -9.00
N GLY A 73 -3.17 0.02 -7.97
CA GLY A 73 -3.48 -0.48 -6.65
C GLY A 73 -4.64 0.25 -6.01
N ALA A 74 -4.67 1.59 -6.08
CA ALA A 74 -5.76 2.41 -5.52
C ALA A 74 -7.10 2.14 -6.22
N GLU A 75 -7.10 2.10 -7.56
CA GLU A 75 -8.26 1.77 -8.38
C GLU A 75 -8.79 0.36 -8.05
N ARG A 76 -7.87 -0.62 -7.97
CA ARG A 76 -8.22 -2.00 -7.63
C ARG A 76 -8.76 -2.14 -6.22
N LEU A 77 -8.16 -1.48 -5.24
CA LEU A 77 -8.65 -1.51 -3.86
C LEU A 77 -10.05 -0.89 -3.77
N TRP A 78 -10.26 0.26 -4.42
CA TRP A 78 -11.58 0.89 -4.47
C TRP A 78 -12.63 -0.04 -5.08
N GLU A 79 -12.32 -0.67 -6.21
CA GLU A 79 -13.21 -1.66 -6.84
C GLU A 79 -13.55 -2.81 -5.88
N LEU A 80 -12.54 -3.41 -5.25
CA LEU A 80 -12.74 -4.50 -4.29
C LEU A 80 -13.63 -4.08 -3.12
N LEU A 81 -13.42 -2.89 -2.55
CA LEU A 81 -14.24 -2.37 -1.45
C LEU A 81 -15.70 -2.13 -1.85
N GLN A 82 -15.99 -1.88 -3.14
CA GLN A 82 -17.35 -1.69 -3.65
C GLN A 82 -18.02 -3.02 -4.03
N THR A 83 -17.28 -3.98 -4.56
CA THR A 83 -17.81 -5.20 -5.16
C THR A 83 -17.81 -6.40 -4.21
N GLU A 84 -16.82 -6.51 -3.32
CA GLU A 84 -16.74 -7.59 -2.35
C GLU A 84 -17.59 -7.29 -1.11
N SER A 85 -18.05 -8.34 -0.43
CA SER A 85 -18.72 -8.18 0.87
C SER A 85 -17.76 -7.51 1.88
N TYR A 86 -16.51 -7.94 1.90
CA TYR A 86 -15.40 -7.33 2.61
C TYR A 86 -14.08 -7.83 2.02
N VAL A 87 -13.01 -7.06 2.22
CA VAL A 87 -11.65 -7.37 1.80
C VAL A 87 -10.83 -7.74 3.03
N ILE A 88 -10.15 -8.88 2.98
CA ILE A 88 -9.26 -9.33 4.06
C ILE A 88 -7.80 -9.14 3.65
N ALA A 89 -6.96 -8.79 4.63
CA ALA A 89 -5.53 -8.65 4.44
C ALA A 89 -4.73 -9.17 5.65
N LEU A 90 -3.54 -9.63 5.41
CA LEU A 90 -2.56 -10.00 6.43
C LEU A 90 -1.35 -9.08 6.34
N GLY A 91 -0.77 -8.75 7.49
CA GLY A 91 0.50 -8.04 7.54
C GLY A 91 1.62 -8.87 6.93
N ALA A 92 2.37 -8.32 5.97
CA ALA A 92 3.59 -8.92 5.44
C ALA A 92 4.83 -8.16 5.93
N VAL A 93 5.95 -8.87 6.13
CA VAL A 93 7.25 -8.31 6.54
C VAL A 93 8.24 -8.33 5.38
N THR A 94 8.05 -9.23 4.42
CA THR A 94 8.95 -9.44 3.29
C THR A 94 8.20 -9.48 1.96
N GLY A 95 8.91 -9.20 0.86
CA GLY A 95 8.36 -9.34 -0.47
C GLY A 95 7.91 -10.78 -0.77
N ASN A 96 8.64 -11.78 -0.27
CA ASN A 96 8.24 -13.19 -0.45
C ASN A 96 6.94 -13.52 0.26
N GLN A 97 6.70 -12.99 1.46
CA GLN A 97 5.41 -13.14 2.13
C GLN A 97 4.26 -12.50 1.32
N ALA A 98 4.51 -11.32 0.72
CA ALA A 98 3.54 -10.69 -0.16
C ALA A 98 3.18 -11.59 -1.36
N VAL A 99 4.18 -12.18 -2.03
CA VAL A 99 3.95 -13.15 -3.11
C VAL A 99 3.15 -14.36 -2.62
N GLN A 100 3.48 -14.92 -1.45
CA GLN A 100 2.74 -16.05 -0.88
C GLN A 100 1.28 -15.70 -0.56
N GLN A 101 1.01 -14.50 -0.05
CA GLN A 101 -0.36 -14.05 0.22
C GLN A 101 -1.19 -13.97 -1.06
N VAL A 102 -0.63 -13.42 -2.13
CA VAL A 102 -1.31 -13.33 -3.43
C VAL A 102 -1.51 -14.71 -4.03
N GLN A 103 -0.49 -15.56 -4.00
CA GLN A 103 -0.59 -16.93 -4.49
C GLN A 103 -1.65 -17.75 -3.74
N ALA A 104 -1.79 -17.53 -2.43
CA ALA A 104 -2.83 -18.12 -1.60
C ALA A 104 -4.24 -17.53 -1.82
N GLY A 105 -4.38 -16.52 -2.68
CA GLY A 105 -5.66 -15.93 -3.07
C GLY A 105 -6.10 -14.70 -2.28
N LEU A 106 -5.25 -14.11 -1.42
CA LEU A 106 -5.56 -12.83 -0.80
C LEU A 106 -5.51 -11.71 -1.84
N LYS A 107 -6.51 -10.82 -1.77
CA LYS A 107 -6.71 -9.75 -2.76
C LYS A 107 -6.09 -8.42 -2.34
N ALA A 108 -5.59 -8.29 -1.11
CA ALA A 108 -4.93 -7.11 -0.56
C ALA A 108 -3.86 -7.52 0.46
N ILE A 109 -2.88 -6.66 0.66
CA ILE A 109 -1.77 -6.88 1.61
C ILE A 109 -1.73 -5.68 2.57
N TYR A 110 -1.53 -5.96 3.85
CA TYR A 110 -1.30 -4.91 4.85
C TYR A 110 0.19 -4.73 5.14
N VAL A 111 0.65 -3.48 5.18
CA VAL A 111 2.04 -3.11 5.48
C VAL A 111 2.05 -2.42 6.84
N SER A 112 2.38 -3.19 7.87
CA SER A 112 2.28 -2.81 9.28
C SER A 112 3.48 -1.99 9.75
N GLY A 113 3.25 -0.82 10.34
CA GLY A 113 4.27 -0.04 11.02
C GLY A 113 4.90 -0.80 12.19
N TRP A 114 4.12 -1.55 12.96
CA TRP A 114 4.62 -2.41 14.03
C TRP A 114 5.65 -3.44 13.51
N GLN A 115 5.34 -4.11 12.41
CA GLN A 115 6.25 -5.10 11.80
C GLN A 115 7.50 -4.42 11.23
N VAL A 116 7.35 -3.22 10.69
CA VAL A 116 8.48 -2.40 10.23
C VAL A 116 9.37 -2.01 11.41
N ALA A 117 8.80 -1.55 12.52
CA ALA A 117 9.56 -1.25 13.73
C ALA A 117 10.37 -2.47 14.19
N ALA A 118 9.74 -3.64 14.23
CA ALA A 118 10.33 -4.86 14.75
C ALA A 118 11.49 -5.42 13.91
N ASP A 119 11.36 -5.42 12.54
CA ASP A 119 12.31 -6.20 11.72
C ASP A 119 12.51 -5.69 10.28
N ALA A 120 11.88 -4.60 9.87
CA ALA A 120 11.94 -4.16 8.47
C ALA A 120 12.22 -2.67 8.27
N ASN A 121 12.71 -1.97 9.30
CA ASN A 121 13.01 -0.55 9.19
C ASN A 121 14.38 -0.27 8.54
N SER A 122 14.50 0.92 7.96
CA SER A 122 15.72 1.35 7.26
C SER A 122 16.91 1.63 8.18
N ALA A 123 16.68 1.76 9.50
CA ALA A 123 17.76 1.87 10.47
C ALA A 123 18.42 0.51 10.81
N GLY A 124 17.82 -0.62 10.38
CA GLY A 124 18.33 -1.96 10.69
C GLY A 124 18.29 -2.32 12.17
N GLN A 125 17.39 -1.72 12.92
CA GLN A 125 17.25 -1.91 14.36
C GLN A 125 15.95 -2.67 14.70
N MET A 126 15.91 -3.28 15.88
CA MET A 126 14.68 -3.81 16.45
C MET A 126 14.10 -2.77 17.40
N TYR A 127 12.94 -2.21 17.06
CA TYR A 127 12.26 -1.19 17.85
C TYR A 127 10.88 -1.64 18.30
N PRO A 128 10.41 -1.15 19.44
CA PRO A 128 8.97 -1.17 19.74
C PRO A 128 8.24 -0.22 18.79
N ASP A 129 6.94 -0.45 18.62
CA ASP A 129 6.05 0.38 17.82
C ASP A 129 5.77 1.74 18.51
N GLN A 130 6.73 2.65 18.41
CA GLN A 130 6.73 3.99 19.01
C GLN A 130 7.30 5.05 18.05
N SER A 131 7.22 4.82 16.76
CA SER A 131 7.74 5.73 15.70
C SER A 131 9.24 6.07 15.88
N LEU A 132 10.05 5.11 16.36
CA LEU A 132 11.50 5.30 16.56
C LEU A 132 12.29 5.07 15.28
N TYR A 133 11.70 4.45 14.28
CA TYR A 133 12.34 4.15 13.01
C TYR A 133 12.19 5.34 12.02
N PRO A 134 13.06 5.45 11.01
CA PRO A 134 12.99 6.50 10.01
C PRO A 134 11.68 6.45 9.20
N ALA A 135 11.11 7.61 8.88
CA ALA A 135 9.82 7.75 8.20
C ALA A 135 9.77 7.08 6.80
N ASP A 136 10.92 6.86 6.16
CA ASP A 136 11.04 6.18 4.87
C ASP A 136 10.94 4.64 4.94
N SER A 137 10.89 4.07 6.15
CA SER A 137 10.96 2.63 6.36
C SER A 137 9.74 1.90 5.76
N VAL A 138 8.52 2.38 6.00
CA VAL A 138 7.30 1.79 5.41
C VAL A 138 7.28 1.97 3.89
N PRO A 139 7.57 3.16 3.31
CA PRO A 139 7.76 3.31 1.88
C PRO A 139 8.78 2.32 1.28
N ASN A 140 9.92 2.11 1.94
CA ASN A 140 10.94 1.16 1.47
C ASN A 140 10.44 -0.28 1.48
N LEU A 141 9.67 -0.69 2.49
CA LEU A 141 9.04 -2.02 2.52
C LEU A 141 7.98 -2.16 1.41
N CYS A 142 7.17 -1.13 1.16
CA CYS A 142 6.22 -1.12 0.03
C CYS A 142 6.94 -1.34 -1.32
N ARG A 143 8.07 -0.66 -1.57
CA ARG A 143 8.88 -0.89 -2.79
C ARG A 143 9.37 -2.32 -2.89
N ARG A 144 9.88 -2.89 -1.79
CA ARG A 144 10.35 -4.29 -1.76
C ARG A 144 9.23 -5.28 -2.08
N MET A 145 8.03 -5.08 -1.53
CA MET A 145 6.86 -5.91 -1.82
C MET A 145 6.45 -5.78 -3.29
N ASN A 146 6.30 -4.58 -3.80
CA ASN A 146 5.97 -4.34 -5.21
C ASN A 146 7.02 -4.93 -6.15
N SER A 147 8.32 -4.84 -5.83
CA SER A 147 9.39 -5.46 -6.62
C SER A 147 9.28 -6.99 -6.65
N ALA A 148 8.91 -7.61 -5.52
CA ALA A 148 8.71 -9.06 -5.47
C ALA A 148 7.47 -9.49 -6.28
N LEU A 149 6.37 -8.75 -6.17
CA LEU A 149 5.15 -8.99 -6.96
C LEU A 149 5.41 -8.81 -8.46
N GLN A 150 6.16 -7.77 -8.84
CA GLN A 150 6.60 -7.57 -10.24
C GLN A 150 7.45 -8.73 -10.75
N ARG A 151 8.37 -9.25 -9.91
CA ARG A 151 9.19 -10.40 -10.29
C ARG A 151 8.33 -11.65 -10.48
N ALA A 152 7.38 -11.92 -9.59
CA ALA A 152 6.45 -13.03 -9.74
C ALA A 152 5.63 -12.91 -11.03
N ASP A 153 5.13 -11.70 -11.34
CA ASP A 153 4.41 -11.40 -12.58
C ASP A 153 5.29 -11.67 -13.82
N GLN A 154 6.53 -11.16 -13.83
CA GLN A 154 7.48 -11.36 -14.92
C GLN A 154 7.81 -12.84 -15.17
N VAL A 155 8.01 -13.61 -14.10
CA VAL A 155 8.28 -15.06 -14.19
C VAL A 155 7.07 -15.77 -14.80
N HIS A 156 5.87 -15.54 -14.29
CA HIS A 156 4.65 -16.19 -14.79
C HIS A 156 4.32 -15.75 -16.22
N HIS A 157 4.56 -14.49 -16.57
CA HIS A 157 4.35 -13.99 -17.92
C HIS A 157 5.32 -14.64 -18.92
N ALA A 158 6.60 -14.73 -18.57
CA ALA A 158 7.62 -15.38 -19.40
C ALA A 158 7.37 -16.88 -19.58
N GLU A 159 6.74 -17.54 -18.61
CA GLU A 159 6.34 -18.94 -18.68
C GLU A 159 4.98 -19.17 -19.38
N GLY A 160 4.29 -18.11 -19.79
CA GLY A 160 2.95 -18.20 -20.39
C GLY A 160 1.86 -18.68 -19.42
N LYS A 161 2.06 -18.52 -18.12
CA LYS A 161 1.17 -19.00 -17.05
C LYS A 161 0.19 -17.96 -16.52
N VAL A 162 0.05 -16.84 -17.19
CA VAL A 162 -0.90 -15.79 -16.74
C VAL A 162 -2.32 -16.21 -17.09
N ALA A 163 -3.12 -16.50 -16.07
CA ALA A 163 -4.54 -16.80 -16.26
C ALA A 163 -5.34 -15.49 -16.46
N PRO A 164 -6.40 -15.48 -17.29
CA PRO A 164 -7.26 -14.33 -17.46
C PRO A 164 -7.85 -13.86 -16.12
N GLY A 165 -7.67 -12.59 -15.79
CA GLY A 165 -8.17 -11.99 -14.54
C GLY A 165 -7.29 -12.22 -13.31
N GLN A 166 -6.23 -13.00 -13.41
CA GLN A 166 -5.22 -13.11 -12.36
C GLN A 166 -4.29 -11.89 -12.38
N THR A 167 -3.97 -11.35 -11.22
CA THR A 167 -2.97 -10.30 -11.07
C THR A 167 -2.11 -10.54 -9.84
N TRP A 168 -0.81 -10.32 -9.98
CA TRP A 168 0.13 -10.30 -8.87
C TRP A 168 0.12 -8.99 -8.09
N PHE A 169 -0.40 -7.91 -8.71
CA PHE A 169 -0.40 -6.55 -8.15
C PHE A 169 -1.55 -6.35 -7.16
N ALA A 170 -1.51 -7.06 -6.04
CA ALA A 170 -2.43 -6.83 -4.96
C ALA A 170 -2.20 -5.44 -4.33
N PRO A 171 -3.26 -4.64 -4.07
CA PRO A 171 -3.12 -3.34 -3.45
C PRO A 171 -2.50 -3.43 -2.06
N LEU A 172 -1.51 -2.54 -1.79
CA LEU A 172 -0.86 -2.39 -0.51
C LEU A 172 -1.58 -1.33 0.32
N VAL A 173 -2.00 -1.69 1.52
CA VAL A 173 -2.56 -0.78 2.54
C VAL A 173 -1.49 -0.52 3.59
N ALA A 174 -0.97 0.72 3.65
CA ALA A 174 0.26 1.05 4.35
C ALA A 174 0.03 1.92 5.59
N ASP A 175 0.82 1.66 6.61
CA ASP A 175 0.85 2.37 7.89
C ASP A 175 1.72 3.63 7.81
N ALA A 176 1.15 4.80 8.04
CA ALA A 176 1.87 6.07 8.15
C ALA A 176 2.03 6.53 9.60
N GLU A 177 1.73 5.66 10.59
CA GLU A 177 1.81 6.03 12.00
C GLU A 177 0.98 7.31 12.28
N ALA A 178 1.48 8.16 13.15
CA ALA A 178 0.91 9.51 13.37
C ALA A 178 1.46 10.57 12.39
N GLY A 179 2.07 10.17 11.27
CA GLY A 179 2.61 11.06 10.24
C GLY A 179 4.05 11.54 10.49
N PHE A 180 4.75 11.00 11.48
CA PHE A 180 6.14 11.33 11.86
C PHE A 180 6.40 12.82 12.10
N GLY A 181 5.37 13.57 12.48
CA GLY A 181 5.45 15.00 12.78
C GLY A 181 4.13 15.73 12.56
N GLY A 182 4.22 16.94 12.01
CA GLY A 182 3.06 17.77 11.69
C GLY A 182 2.50 17.52 10.29
N THR A 183 1.69 18.47 9.82
CA THR A 183 0.99 18.36 8.53
C THR A 183 1.93 18.28 7.32
N LEU A 184 3.07 18.98 7.35
CA LEU A 184 4.06 18.91 6.26
C LEU A 184 4.76 17.54 6.22
N ASN A 185 5.03 16.94 7.37
CA ASN A 185 5.57 15.59 7.43
C ASN A 185 4.56 14.57 6.86
N ALA A 186 3.27 14.69 7.21
CA ALA A 186 2.22 13.84 6.66
C ALA A 186 2.08 13.98 5.14
N PHE A 187 2.21 15.21 4.61
CA PHE A 187 2.19 15.48 3.18
C PHE A 187 3.36 14.78 2.46
N GLU A 188 4.60 14.96 2.93
CA GLU A 188 5.78 14.35 2.31
C GLU A 188 5.81 12.82 2.48
N LEU A 189 5.38 12.30 3.64
CA LEU A 189 5.25 10.86 3.85
C LEU A 189 4.26 10.22 2.88
N MET A 190 3.09 10.86 2.68
CA MET A 190 2.09 10.39 1.72
C MET A 190 2.65 10.35 0.30
N LYS A 191 3.46 11.35 -0.11
CA LYS A 191 4.15 11.32 -1.41
C LYS A 191 5.10 10.11 -1.51
N GLY A 192 5.92 9.89 -0.50
CA GLY A 192 6.82 8.73 -0.45
C GLY A 192 6.09 7.39 -0.50
N MET A 193 4.92 7.28 0.12
CA MET A 193 4.05 6.11 0.04
C MET A 193 3.51 5.88 -1.39
N ILE A 194 3.08 6.94 -2.05
CA ILE A 194 2.60 6.88 -3.44
C ILE A 194 3.73 6.48 -4.39
N GLU A 195 4.91 7.08 -4.25
CA GLU A 195 6.10 6.71 -5.02
C GLU A 195 6.49 5.24 -4.82
N ALA A 196 6.25 4.71 -3.64
CA ALA A 196 6.47 3.30 -3.31
C ALA A 196 5.36 2.35 -3.81
N GLY A 197 4.27 2.89 -4.35
CA GLY A 197 3.17 2.12 -4.91
C GLY A 197 2.10 1.72 -3.91
N ALA A 198 1.93 2.44 -2.79
CA ALA A 198 0.84 2.21 -1.84
C ALA A 198 -0.52 2.59 -2.45
N ALA A 199 -1.53 1.73 -2.24
CA ALA A 199 -2.90 1.90 -2.71
C ALA A 199 -3.78 2.69 -1.72
N CYS A 200 -3.52 2.49 -0.43
CA CYS A 200 -4.17 3.16 0.69
C CYS A 200 -3.13 3.44 1.76
N VAL A 201 -3.28 4.58 2.44
CA VAL A 201 -2.40 4.96 3.55
C VAL A 201 -3.27 5.39 4.71
N HIS A 202 -3.00 4.86 5.90
CA HIS A 202 -3.69 5.31 7.10
C HIS A 202 -2.81 6.16 8.00
N PHE A 203 -3.45 7.14 8.65
CA PHE A 203 -2.86 8.05 9.63
C PHE A 203 -3.65 7.97 10.93
N GLU A 204 -2.97 7.96 12.06
CA GLU A 204 -3.59 7.97 13.38
C GLU A 204 -3.49 9.34 14.07
N ASP A 205 -4.36 9.57 15.06
CA ASP A 205 -4.51 10.84 15.74
C ASP A 205 -3.63 11.01 16.99
N GLN A 206 -2.59 10.20 17.12
CA GLN A 206 -1.62 10.32 18.20
C GLN A 206 -0.58 11.44 17.95
N LEU A 207 0.01 11.92 19.05
CA LEU A 207 1.20 12.77 18.99
C LEU A 207 2.41 11.92 18.52
N SER A 208 3.00 12.27 17.38
CA SER A 208 4.09 11.50 16.77
C SER A 208 5.27 11.25 17.70
N SER A 209 5.67 12.26 18.51
CA SER A 209 6.80 12.16 19.43
C SER A 209 6.54 11.31 20.68
N ALA A 210 5.28 10.97 20.95
CA ALA A 210 4.87 10.15 22.09
C ALA A 210 4.00 8.94 21.67
N LYS A 211 4.03 8.58 20.39
CA LYS A 211 3.23 7.51 19.81
C LYS A 211 3.43 6.18 20.55
N LYS A 212 2.35 5.45 20.71
CA LYS A 212 2.31 4.10 21.27
C LYS A 212 1.52 3.17 20.35
N CYS A 213 1.90 1.90 20.33
CA CYS A 213 1.07 0.85 19.73
C CYS A 213 -0.36 0.91 20.27
N GLY A 214 -1.33 0.64 19.43
CA GLY A 214 -2.76 0.74 19.74
C GLY A 214 -3.20 0.06 21.05
N HIS A 215 -2.51 -0.99 21.48
CA HIS A 215 -2.80 -1.76 22.68
C HIS A 215 -1.95 -1.40 23.91
N LEU A 216 -1.08 -0.38 23.78
CA LEU A 216 -0.25 0.11 24.89
C LEU A 216 -0.90 1.33 25.56
N GLY A 217 -0.60 1.52 26.85
CA GLY A 217 -0.97 2.72 27.59
C GLY A 217 -0.11 3.93 27.22
N GLY A 218 -0.47 5.10 27.74
CA GLY A 218 0.30 6.34 27.58
C GLY A 218 0.14 7.01 26.21
N LYS A 219 -0.91 6.68 25.47
CA LYS A 219 -1.26 7.37 24.23
C LYS A 219 -1.64 8.82 24.48
N VAL A 220 -1.08 9.72 23.69
CA VAL A 220 -1.39 11.14 23.69
C VAL A 220 -2.02 11.50 22.36
N LEU A 221 -3.25 11.98 22.36
CA LEU A 221 -3.94 12.45 21.15
C LEU A 221 -3.48 13.88 20.81
N VAL A 222 -3.46 14.19 19.53
CA VAL A 222 -3.45 15.58 19.06
C VAL A 222 -4.89 16.12 19.03
N PRO A 223 -5.12 17.44 19.02
CA PRO A 223 -6.45 17.99 18.84
C PRO A 223 -7.11 17.47 17.55
N THR A 224 -8.42 17.28 17.60
CA THR A 224 -9.19 16.78 16.43
C THR A 224 -8.91 17.60 15.16
N VAL A 225 -8.77 18.94 15.28
CA VAL A 225 -8.44 19.83 14.15
C VAL A 225 -7.06 19.51 13.56
N GLU A 226 -6.07 19.17 14.37
CA GLU A 226 -4.73 18.81 13.88
C GLU A 226 -4.76 17.46 13.14
N ALA A 227 -5.46 16.47 13.68
CA ALA A 227 -5.65 15.20 13.01
C ALA A 227 -6.35 15.36 11.65
N VAL A 228 -7.43 16.17 11.59
CA VAL A 228 -8.09 16.54 10.32
C VAL A 228 -7.10 17.18 9.35
N GLN A 229 -6.26 18.11 9.80
CA GLN A 229 -5.27 18.76 8.94
C GLN A 229 -4.24 17.78 8.38
N LYS A 230 -3.85 16.73 9.13
CA LYS A 230 -2.97 15.66 8.62
C LYS A 230 -3.66 14.84 7.53
N LEU A 231 -4.97 14.53 7.68
CA LEU A 231 -5.75 13.84 6.64
C LEU A 231 -5.89 14.69 5.38
N VAL A 232 -6.13 15.99 5.55
CA VAL A 232 -6.18 16.97 4.45
C VAL A 232 -4.82 17.05 3.73
N ALA A 233 -3.71 17.06 4.48
CA ALA A 233 -2.36 17.05 3.92
C ALA A 233 -2.08 15.78 3.10
N ALA A 234 -2.49 14.61 3.59
CA ALA A 234 -2.39 13.36 2.86
C ALA A 234 -3.24 13.37 1.57
N ARG A 235 -4.48 13.88 1.64
CA ARG A 235 -5.34 14.03 0.46
C ARG A 235 -4.75 15.00 -0.55
N LEU A 236 -4.23 16.14 -0.10
CA LEU A 236 -3.56 17.12 -0.96
C LEU A 236 -2.35 16.50 -1.66
N ALA A 237 -1.54 15.70 -0.96
CA ALA A 237 -0.41 15.00 -1.56
C ALA A 237 -0.87 14.05 -2.69
N ALA A 238 -1.91 13.26 -2.46
CA ALA A 238 -2.48 12.37 -3.47
C ALA A 238 -3.01 13.14 -4.68
N ASP A 239 -3.72 14.24 -4.46
CA ASP A 239 -4.24 15.10 -5.53
C ASP A 239 -3.10 15.78 -6.31
N VAL A 240 -2.05 16.26 -5.64
CA VAL A 240 -0.85 16.85 -6.27
C VAL A 240 -0.13 15.82 -7.13
N MET A 241 0.03 14.60 -6.64
CA MET A 241 0.67 13.52 -7.40
C MET A 241 -0.24 12.91 -8.48
N GLY A 242 -1.54 13.26 -8.49
CA GLY A 242 -2.49 12.77 -9.48
C GLY A 242 -2.86 11.31 -9.34
N VAL A 243 -2.77 10.75 -8.13
CA VAL A 243 -3.07 9.35 -7.83
C VAL A 243 -4.28 9.28 -6.89
N PRO A 244 -5.31 8.45 -7.19
CA PRO A 244 -6.50 8.34 -6.34
C PRO A 244 -6.28 7.47 -5.10
N THR A 245 -5.10 7.59 -4.46
CA THR A 245 -4.73 6.82 -3.27
C THR A 245 -5.76 7.04 -2.17
N LEU A 246 -6.20 5.94 -1.56
CA LEU A 246 -7.18 5.99 -0.48
C LEU A 246 -6.51 6.53 0.79
N VAL A 247 -7.24 7.34 1.53
CA VAL A 247 -6.87 7.82 2.86
C VAL A 247 -7.76 7.14 3.88
N MET A 248 -7.15 6.48 4.87
CA MET A 248 -7.85 5.88 6.00
C MET A 248 -7.50 6.65 7.26
N ALA A 249 -8.50 7.09 8.01
CA ALA A 249 -8.31 7.75 9.30
C ALA A 249 -8.45 6.73 10.42
N ARG A 250 -7.41 6.62 11.26
CA ARG A 250 -7.44 5.84 12.49
C ARG A 250 -7.61 6.77 13.68
N THR A 251 -8.46 6.40 14.62
CA THR A 251 -8.53 7.02 15.94
C THR A 251 -8.14 6.04 17.03
N ASP A 252 -7.31 6.48 17.94
CA ASP A 252 -6.92 5.79 19.17
C ASP A 252 -7.67 6.27 20.40
N ALA A 253 -8.73 7.08 20.21
CA ALA A 253 -9.44 7.77 21.28
C ALA A 253 -10.20 6.84 22.22
N ASP A 254 -10.50 5.60 21.82
CA ASP A 254 -11.14 4.63 22.71
C ASP A 254 -10.29 4.38 23.97
N SER A 255 -8.99 4.17 23.81
CA SER A 255 -8.09 3.84 24.94
C SER A 255 -7.08 4.94 25.28
N ALA A 256 -7.18 6.11 24.68
CA ALA A 256 -6.32 7.24 25.01
C ALA A 256 -6.86 8.05 26.21
N HIS A 257 -5.96 8.47 27.07
CA HIS A 257 -6.30 9.25 28.26
C HIS A 257 -5.59 10.62 28.34
N LEU A 258 -4.83 10.98 27.29
CA LEU A 258 -4.09 12.22 27.23
C LEU A 258 -4.34 12.95 25.91
N LEU A 259 -4.33 14.29 25.96
CA LEU A 259 -4.50 15.19 24.84
C LEU A 259 -3.49 16.33 24.94
N THR A 260 -2.89 16.73 23.81
CA THR A 260 -1.86 17.78 23.82
C THR A 260 -2.45 19.16 24.13
N SER A 261 -3.65 19.48 23.62
CA SER A 261 -4.30 20.78 23.75
C SER A 261 -5.83 20.67 23.63
N ASP A 262 -6.55 21.49 24.37
CA ASP A 262 -8.01 21.60 24.34
C ASP A 262 -8.51 22.71 23.39
N ILE A 263 -7.72 23.10 22.43
CA ILE A 263 -8.05 24.16 21.48
C ILE A 263 -9.29 23.84 20.65
N ASP A 264 -9.51 22.56 20.34
CA ASP A 264 -10.68 22.10 19.59
C ASP A 264 -11.90 21.92 20.52
N MET A 265 -13.00 22.58 20.19
CA MET A 265 -14.25 22.51 20.95
C MET A 265 -14.80 21.08 21.03
N ARG A 266 -14.55 20.24 20.00
CA ARG A 266 -15.01 18.85 19.96
C ARG A 266 -14.35 17.98 21.02
N ASP A 267 -13.11 18.30 21.39
CA ASP A 267 -12.32 17.55 22.38
C ASP A 267 -12.63 17.98 23.82
N ARG A 268 -13.07 19.23 24.04
CA ARG A 268 -13.26 19.80 25.39
C ARG A 268 -14.21 19.02 26.28
N GLN A 269 -15.27 18.45 25.72
CA GLN A 269 -16.25 17.65 26.47
C GLN A 269 -15.63 16.40 27.12
N PHE A 270 -14.50 15.91 26.59
CA PHE A 270 -13.78 14.77 27.11
C PHE A 270 -12.69 15.15 28.11
N CYS A 271 -12.29 16.40 28.22
CA CYS A 271 -11.30 16.87 29.18
C CYS A 271 -11.83 16.77 30.62
N THR A 272 -10.99 16.27 31.53
CA THR A 272 -11.33 16.14 32.97
C THR A 272 -11.08 17.42 33.77
N GLY A 273 -10.36 18.38 33.21
CA GLY A 273 -9.85 19.57 33.89
C GLY A 273 -8.48 19.40 34.51
N GLU A 274 -7.95 18.18 34.58
CA GLU A 274 -6.63 17.87 35.12
C GLU A 274 -5.55 17.87 34.05
N ARG A 275 -4.28 18.09 34.46
CA ARG A 275 -3.10 17.98 33.59
C ARG A 275 -2.04 17.05 34.18
N THR A 276 -1.21 16.51 33.29
CA THR A 276 0.01 15.77 33.68
C THR A 276 1.15 16.74 34.02
N ALA A 277 2.25 16.20 34.54
CA ALA A 277 3.46 17.00 34.80
C ALA A 277 4.07 17.60 33.51
N GLU A 278 3.90 16.92 32.37
CA GLU A 278 4.34 17.38 31.05
C GLU A 278 3.38 18.44 30.46
N GLY A 279 2.24 18.68 31.09
CA GLY A 279 1.24 19.66 30.66
C GLY A 279 0.14 19.12 29.75
N PHE A 280 0.09 17.81 29.46
CA PHE A 280 -1.00 17.21 28.70
C PHE A 280 -2.32 17.25 29.46
N PHE A 281 -3.41 17.51 28.76
CA PHE A 281 -4.74 17.39 29.34
C PHE A 281 -5.09 15.92 29.59
N ARG A 282 -5.66 15.61 30.76
CA ARG A 282 -6.29 14.31 31.00
C ARG A 282 -7.67 14.30 30.37
N ILE A 283 -7.97 13.23 29.63
CA ILE A 283 -9.24 13.03 28.96
C ILE A 283 -9.89 11.70 29.34
N ARG A 284 -11.20 11.64 29.16
CA ARG A 284 -11.96 10.38 29.17
C ARG A 284 -11.89 9.78 27.78
N GLY A 285 -11.29 8.60 27.65
CA GLY A 285 -11.37 7.77 26.46
C GLY A 285 -12.74 7.09 26.34
N GLY A 286 -12.81 6.07 25.51
CA GLY A 286 -13.99 5.26 25.28
C GLY A 286 -14.65 5.52 23.93
N ILE A 287 -15.63 4.69 23.63
CA ILE A 287 -16.30 4.65 22.31
C ILE A 287 -16.91 6.00 21.92
N GLU A 288 -17.45 6.77 22.88
CA GLU A 288 -18.02 8.10 22.60
C GLU A 288 -16.98 9.08 22.09
N SER A 289 -15.76 9.05 22.66
CA SER A 289 -14.62 9.85 22.20
C SER A 289 -14.19 9.42 20.79
N ALA A 290 -14.11 8.13 20.53
CA ALA A 290 -13.78 7.58 19.23
C ALA A 290 -14.84 7.93 18.17
N ILE A 291 -16.12 7.86 18.50
CA ILE A 291 -17.23 8.27 17.64
C ILE A 291 -17.13 9.76 17.28
N ALA A 292 -16.91 10.63 18.27
CA ALA A 292 -16.81 12.07 18.04
C ALA A 292 -15.68 12.40 17.05
N ARG A 293 -14.53 11.74 17.17
CA ARG A 293 -13.40 11.88 16.25
C ARG A 293 -13.67 11.24 14.89
N GLY A 294 -14.25 10.03 14.86
CA GLY A 294 -14.64 9.38 13.61
C GLY A 294 -15.59 10.24 12.76
N LEU A 295 -16.57 10.87 13.40
CA LEU A 295 -17.49 11.81 12.73
C LEU A 295 -16.78 13.04 12.18
N ALA A 296 -15.73 13.53 12.88
CA ALA A 296 -14.92 14.67 12.41
C ALA A 296 -14.01 14.29 11.24
N TYR A 297 -13.54 13.05 11.17
CA TYR A 297 -12.64 12.55 10.12
C TYR A 297 -13.37 12.10 8.85
N ALA A 298 -14.63 11.70 9.00
CA ALA A 298 -15.42 11.13 7.90
C ALA A 298 -15.43 11.94 6.60
N PRO A 299 -15.50 13.29 6.60
CA PRO A 299 -15.44 14.06 5.36
C PRO A 299 -14.08 14.01 4.64
N TYR A 300 -13.00 13.69 5.35
CA TYR A 300 -11.62 13.81 4.84
C TYR A 300 -10.95 12.46 4.54
N ALA A 301 -11.57 11.35 4.92
CA ALA A 301 -11.05 10.01 4.72
C ALA A 301 -12.02 9.13 3.90
N ASP A 302 -11.47 8.14 3.19
CA ASP A 302 -12.24 7.14 2.47
C ASP A 302 -12.78 6.06 3.41
N LEU A 303 -11.94 5.63 4.36
CA LEU A 303 -12.29 4.67 5.40
C LEU A 303 -12.00 5.24 6.78
N LEU A 304 -12.76 4.76 7.77
CA LEU A 304 -12.50 5.05 9.18
C LEU A 304 -12.14 3.76 9.92
N TRP A 305 -11.17 3.87 10.82
CA TRP A 305 -10.73 2.80 11.71
C TRP A 305 -10.72 3.31 13.16
N CYS A 306 -11.52 2.70 14.01
CA CYS A 306 -11.42 2.83 15.47
C CYS A 306 -10.53 1.72 15.99
N GLU A 307 -9.39 2.06 16.60
CA GLU A 307 -8.56 1.07 17.26
C GLU A 307 -9.20 0.67 18.59
N THR A 308 -9.53 -0.62 18.73
CA THR A 308 -10.22 -1.19 19.89
C THR A 308 -9.26 -1.99 20.76
N SER A 309 -9.63 -2.18 22.02
CA SER A 309 -8.81 -2.92 22.99
C SER A 309 -9.20 -4.40 23.09
N HIS A 310 -10.38 -4.76 22.60
CA HIS A 310 -10.94 -6.10 22.67
C HIS A 310 -11.71 -6.45 21.40
N PRO A 311 -11.87 -7.76 21.07
CA PRO A 311 -12.71 -8.19 19.98
C PRO A 311 -14.19 -8.14 20.41
N ASP A 312 -14.82 -6.98 20.31
CA ASP A 312 -16.19 -6.73 20.75
C ASP A 312 -17.06 -6.28 19.56
N LEU A 313 -18.04 -7.13 19.16
CA LEU A 313 -18.97 -6.84 18.08
C LEU A 313 -19.98 -5.75 18.45
N GLU A 314 -20.30 -5.60 19.74
CA GLU A 314 -21.23 -4.59 20.19
C GLU A 314 -20.59 -3.19 20.14
N GLU A 315 -19.34 -3.05 20.57
CA GLU A 315 -18.56 -1.82 20.43
C GLU A 315 -18.38 -1.44 18.95
N ALA A 316 -18.04 -2.44 18.11
CA ALA A 316 -17.94 -2.23 16.67
C ALA A 316 -19.28 -1.77 16.06
N ARG A 317 -20.43 -2.31 16.53
CA ARG A 317 -21.76 -1.91 16.09
C ARG A 317 -22.07 -0.47 16.48
N GLN A 318 -21.80 -0.08 17.73
CA GLN A 318 -22.03 1.28 18.23
C GLN A 318 -21.26 2.33 17.39
N PHE A 319 -19.97 2.04 17.10
CA PHE A 319 -19.19 2.92 16.23
C PHE A 319 -19.80 3.00 14.83
N ALA A 320 -20.10 1.87 14.21
CA ALA A 320 -20.65 1.80 12.85
C ALA A 320 -21.99 2.54 12.73
N GLU A 321 -22.94 2.30 13.64
CA GLU A 321 -24.26 2.93 13.64
C GLU A 321 -24.15 4.45 13.80
N ALA A 322 -23.31 4.93 14.71
CA ALA A 322 -23.11 6.36 14.92
C ALA A 322 -22.51 7.06 13.68
N ILE A 323 -21.53 6.43 13.01
CA ILE A 323 -20.96 6.95 11.77
C ILE A 323 -22.00 6.93 10.65
N HIS A 324 -22.69 5.81 10.44
CA HIS A 324 -23.65 5.64 9.33
C HIS A 324 -24.90 6.48 9.50
N ALA A 325 -25.28 6.88 10.72
CA ALA A 325 -26.36 7.82 10.94
C ALA A 325 -26.13 9.18 10.26
N LYS A 326 -24.86 9.61 10.10
CA LYS A 326 -24.50 10.87 9.42
C LYS A 326 -23.85 10.66 8.05
N PHE A 327 -23.14 9.56 7.87
CA PHE A 327 -22.41 9.23 6.65
C PHE A 327 -22.75 7.80 6.20
N PRO A 328 -23.95 7.55 5.66
CA PRO A 328 -24.46 6.19 5.40
C PRO A 328 -23.58 5.33 4.48
N ALA A 329 -22.80 5.95 3.60
CA ALA A 329 -21.92 5.25 2.66
C ALA A 329 -20.46 5.16 3.14
N LYS A 330 -20.15 5.61 4.36
CA LYS A 330 -18.77 5.60 4.86
C LYS A 330 -18.32 4.17 5.13
N MET A 331 -17.21 3.79 4.49
CA MET A 331 -16.59 2.48 4.71
C MET A 331 -15.77 2.48 5.99
N LEU A 332 -15.80 1.35 6.69
CA LEU A 332 -15.07 1.14 7.93
C LEU A 332 -13.97 0.08 7.74
N ALA A 333 -12.94 0.17 8.57
CA ALA A 333 -11.87 -0.82 8.66
C ALA A 333 -11.76 -1.34 10.09
N TYR A 334 -11.35 -2.61 10.24
CA TYR A 334 -11.20 -3.26 11.54
C TYR A 334 -9.88 -4.03 11.63
N ASN A 335 -9.12 -3.76 12.67
CA ASN A 335 -7.93 -4.53 13.03
C ASN A 335 -8.35 -5.76 13.84
N CYS A 336 -8.31 -6.94 13.22
CA CYS A 336 -8.41 -8.22 13.92
C CYS A 336 -7.10 -8.51 14.66
N SER A 337 -6.82 -7.71 15.66
CA SER A 337 -5.50 -7.62 16.30
C SER A 337 -4.99 -8.97 16.84
N PRO A 338 -3.72 -9.30 16.61
CA PRO A 338 -3.06 -10.43 17.27
C PRO A 338 -2.83 -10.20 18.77
N SER A 339 -2.95 -8.96 19.25
CA SER A 339 -2.92 -8.64 20.70
C SER A 339 -4.17 -9.14 21.43
N PHE A 340 -5.26 -9.41 20.71
CA PHE A 340 -6.42 -10.07 21.28
C PHE A 340 -6.10 -11.56 21.52
N ASN A 341 -6.37 -12.05 22.71
CA ASN A 341 -6.38 -13.48 22.93
C ASN A 341 -7.78 -14.01 22.54
N TRP A 342 -7.97 -14.27 21.24
CA TRP A 342 -9.25 -14.59 20.63
C TRP A 342 -9.99 -15.72 21.35
N ARG A 343 -9.34 -16.88 21.54
CA ARG A 343 -9.97 -18.04 22.19
C ARG A 343 -10.18 -17.88 23.70
N LYS A 344 -9.50 -16.95 24.35
CA LYS A 344 -9.76 -16.61 25.74
C LYS A 344 -10.97 -15.68 25.87
N LYS A 345 -11.26 -14.89 24.86
CA LYS A 345 -12.31 -13.85 24.86
C LYS A 345 -13.62 -14.34 24.23
N LEU A 346 -13.55 -15.18 23.20
CA LEU A 346 -14.67 -15.59 22.37
C LEU A 346 -14.64 -17.11 22.15
N ASP A 347 -15.82 -17.71 22.03
CA ASP A 347 -15.96 -19.10 21.59
C ASP A 347 -15.66 -19.25 20.10
N GLU A 348 -15.41 -20.47 19.65
CA GLU A 348 -15.03 -20.78 18.28
C GLU A 348 -16.11 -20.39 17.25
N ALA A 349 -17.37 -20.54 17.59
CA ALA A 349 -18.49 -20.17 16.73
C ALA A 349 -18.57 -18.65 16.53
N THR A 350 -18.34 -17.88 17.59
CA THR A 350 -18.26 -16.42 17.52
C THR A 350 -17.05 -15.96 16.74
N ILE A 351 -15.87 -16.58 16.93
CA ILE A 351 -14.68 -16.27 16.13
C ILE A 351 -14.93 -16.51 14.65
N ALA A 352 -15.57 -17.63 14.29
CA ALA A 352 -15.85 -17.98 12.90
C ALA A 352 -16.79 -16.99 12.19
N ARG A 353 -17.76 -16.40 12.90
CA ARG A 353 -18.70 -15.43 12.34
C ARG A 353 -18.27 -13.97 12.48
N PHE A 354 -17.19 -13.69 13.22
CA PHE A 354 -16.79 -12.34 13.60
C PHE A 354 -16.59 -11.41 12.40
N GLN A 355 -15.78 -11.81 11.43
CA GLN A 355 -15.53 -11.03 10.21
C GLN A 355 -16.78 -10.85 9.33
N PRO A 356 -17.60 -11.88 9.05
CA PRO A 356 -18.88 -11.70 8.37
C PRO A 356 -19.85 -10.74 9.08
N GLU A 357 -19.88 -10.73 10.41
CA GLU A 357 -20.73 -9.80 11.15
C GLU A 357 -20.22 -8.36 11.08
N LEU A 358 -18.91 -8.14 11.19
CA LEU A 358 -18.29 -6.85 10.92
C LEU A 358 -18.63 -6.34 9.51
N ALA A 359 -18.59 -7.22 8.50
CA ALA A 359 -18.92 -6.86 7.13
C ALA A 359 -20.36 -6.33 6.99
N ARG A 360 -21.33 -6.95 7.69
CA ARG A 360 -22.72 -6.48 7.71
C ARG A 360 -22.89 -5.09 8.34
N MET A 361 -21.97 -4.71 9.23
CA MET A 361 -21.91 -3.39 9.87
C MET A 361 -21.17 -2.35 9.01
N GLY A 362 -20.65 -2.72 7.81
CA GLY A 362 -19.94 -1.80 6.92
C GLY A 362 -18.42 -1.78 7.09
N TYR A 363 -17.86 -2.70 7.86
CA TYR A 363 -16.39 -2.89 7.94
C TYR A 363 -15.89 -3.60 6.68
N LYS A 364 -15.61 -2.80 5.67
CA LYS A 364 -15.25 -3.27 4.32
C LYS A 364 -13.81 -3.75 4.20
N PHE A 365 -12.92 -3.29 5.06
CA PHE A 365 -11.52 -3.71 5.10
C PHE A 365 -11.18 -4.27 6.48
N GLN A 366 -10.75 -5.53 6.53
CA GLN A 366 -10.47 -6.25 7.78
C GLN A 366 -9.10 -6.92 7.68
N PHE A 367 -8.27 -6.76 8.70
CA PHE A 367 -6.88 -7.17 8.58
C PHE A 367 -6.28 -7.64 9.91
N VAL A 368 -5.21 -8.43 9.81
CA VAL A 368 -4.39 -8.86 10.95
C VAL A 368 -3.01 -8.21 10.82
N THR A 369 -2.72 -7.28 11.71
CA THR A 369 -1.53 -6.40 11.59
C THR A 369 -0.19 -7.15 11.62
N LEU A 370 -0.03 -8.16 12.49
CA LEU A 370 1.26 -8.82 12.78
C LEU A 370 1.33 -10.27 12.29
N ALA A 371 0.48 -10.63 11.31
CA ALA A 371 0.42 -12.01 10.82
C ALA A 371 1.77 -12.50 10.29
N GLY A 372 2.48 -11.68 9.52
CA GLY A 372 3.79 -12.01 8.96
C GLY A 372 4.85 -12.23 10.04
N PHE A 373 4.88 -11.36 11.06
CA PHE A 373 5.80 -11.50 12.18
C PHE A 373 5.59 -12.81 12.94
N HIS A 374 4.35 -13.12 13.30
CA HIS A 374 4.05 -14.34 14.05
C HIS A 374 4.32 -15.60 13.24
N ALA A 375 3.91 -15.63 11.97
CA ALA A 375 4.14 -16.78 11.10
C ALA A 375 5.65 -17.04 10.88
N LEU A 376 6.44 -15.99 10.62
CA LEU A 376 7.89 -16.10 10.42
C LEU A 376 8.60 -16.62 11.67
N ASN A 377 8.32 -16.01 12.82
CA ASN A 377 9.02 -16.34 14.06
C ASN A 377 8.66 -17.74 14.56
N LEU A 378 7.38 -18.12 14.55
CA LEU A 378 6.96 -19.45 15.01
C LEU A 378 7.54 -20.55 14.12
N SER A 379 7.44 -20.40 12.78
CA SER A 379 7.95 -21.43 11.86
C SER A 379 9.45 -21.66 11.99
N MET A 380 10.23 -20.57 12.14
CA MET A 380 11.67 -20.68 12.36
C MET A 380 12.01 -21.29 13.73
N PHE A 381 11.30 -20.88 14.79
CA PHE A 381 11.52 -21.45 16.11
C PHE A 381 11.26 -22.97 16.15
N GLU A 382 10.16 -23.42 15.53
CA GLU A 382 9.82 -24.86 15.46
C GLU A 382 10.86 -25.62 14.65
N LEU A 383 11.28 -25.11 13.49
CA LEU A 383 12.32 -25.72 12.66
C LEU A 383 13.66 -25.79 13.43
N ALA A 384 14.12 -24.70 14.01
CA ALA A 384 15.39 -24.66 14.74
C ALA A 384 15.41 -25.61 15.95
N ARG A 385 14.31 -25.68 16.70
CA ARG A 385 14.15 -26.60 17.82
C ARG A 385 14.19 -28.06 17.32
N GLY A 386 13.48 -28.36 16.27
CA GLY A 386 13.45 -29.70 15.65
C GLY A 386 14.83 -30.10 15.11
N TYR A 387 15.49 -29.18 14.41
CA TYR A 387 16.82 -29.41 13.84
C TYR A 387 17.87 -29.67 14.91
N LYS A 388 17.85 -28.91 16.01
CA LYS A 388 18.73 -29.17 17.18
C LYS A 388 18.56 -30.59 17.74
N LEU A 389 17.36 -31.14 17.71
CA LEU A 389 17.06 -32.46 18.30
C LEU A 389 17.30 -33.62 17.33
N SER A 390 17.03 -33.47 16.05
CA SER A 390 17.01 -34.56 15.06
C SER A 390 17.65 -34.21 13.70
N GLY A 391 18.37 -33.08 13.59
CA GLY A 391 19.13 -32.69 12.41
C GLY A 391 18.29 -32.71 11.14
N MET A 392 18.84 -33.33 10.08
CA MET A 392 18.19 -33.38 8.77
C MET A 392 16.84 -34.09 8.76
N ALA A 393 16.55 -34.96 9.72
CA ALA A 393 15.22 -35.57 9.82
C ALA A 393 14.13 -34.51 10.19
N ALA A 394 14.48 -33.42 10.85
CA ALA A 394 13.53 -32.31 11.05
C ALA A 394 13.37 -31.47 9.80
N TYR A 395 14.46 -31.18 9.10
CA TYR A 395 14.44 -30.41 7.87
C TYR A 395 13.68 -31.13 6.74
N SER A 396 13.93 -32.44 6.56
CA SER A 396 13.23 -33.23 5.55
C SER A 396 11.70 -33.21 5.74
N ARG A 397 11.21 -33.19 6.98
CA ARG A 397 9.77 -33.03 7.25
C ARG A 397 9.20 -31.70 6.76
N LEU A 398 10.00 -30.62 6.79
CA LEU A 398 9.60 -29.34 6.18
C LEU A 398 9.50 -29.50 4.66
N GLN A 399 10.52 -30.09 4.01
CA GLN A 399 10.50 -30.32 2.56
C GLN A 399 9.30 -31.18 2.12
N GLU A 400 9.02 -32.30 2.82
CA GLU A 400 7.86 -33.15 2.54
C GLU A 400 6.54 -32.36 2.65
N LYS A 401 6.45 -31.45 3.63
CA LYS A 401 5.29 -30.56 3.77
C LYS A 401 5.19 -29.58 2.59
N GLU A 402 6.30 -29.04 2.11
CA GLU A 402 6.34 -28.14 0.95
C GLU A 402 5.90 -28.88 -0.33
N PHE A 403 6.43 -30.09 -0.61
CA PHE A 403 6.00 -30.92 -1.74
C PHE A 403 4.51 -31.25 -1.66
N SER A 404 4.01 -31.60 -0.47
CA SER A 404 2.58 -31.84 -0.28
C SER A 404 1.75 -30.59 -0.57
N ARG A 405 2.21 -29.38 -0.19
CA ARG A 405 1.50 -28.12 -0.45
C ARG A 405 1.61 -27.68 -1.91
N GLU A 406 2.72 -27.97 -2.59
CA GLU A 406 2.82 -27.82 -4.04
C GLU A 406 1.74 -28.65 -4.74
N ALA A 407 1.68 -29.96 -4.44
CA ALA A 407 0.72 -30.85 -5.05
C ALA A 407 -0.75 -30.52 -4.76
N GLN A 408 -1.04 -30.05 -3.54
CA GLN A 408 -2.41 -29.80 -3.08
C GLN A 408 -2.93 -28.41 -3.42
N TYR A 409 -2.08 -27.39 -3.36
CA TYR A 409 -2.47 -25.98 -3.41
C TYR A 409 -1.64 -25.13 -4.38
N GLY A 410 -0.69 -25.72 -5.10
CA GLY A 410 0.17 -25.00 -6.03
C GLY A 410 1.20 -24.09 -5.35
N TYR A 411 1.69 -24.47 -4.14
CA TYR A 411 2.76 -23.74 -3.46
C TYR A 411 4.05 -23.79 -4.28
N GLU A 412 4.58 -22.64 -4.69
CA GLU A 412 5.67 -22.59 -5.68
C GLU A 412 7.07 -22.41 -5.10
N ALA A 413 7.21 -21.93 -3.85
CA ALA A 413 8.52 -21.60 -3.32
C ALA A 413 9.39 -22.83 -3.00
N VAL A 414 8.85 -24.05 -3.01
CA VAL A 414 9.63 -25.29 -3.00
C VAL A 414 10.59 -25.34 -4.19
N LYS A 415 10.18 -24.81 -5.34
CA LYS A 415 11.02 -24.62 -6.52
C LYS A 415 11.74 -23.27 -6.45
N HIS A 416 12.62 -23.14 -5.47
CA HIS A 416 13.19 -21.85 -5.08
C HIS A 416 13.97 -21.15 -6.20
N GLN A 417 14.68 -21.88 -7.09
CA GLN A 417 15.37 -21.29 -8.23
C GLN A 417 14.38 -20.66 -9.22
N ARG A 418 13.30 -21.39 -9.57
CA ARG A 418 12.24 -20.87 -10.41
C ARG A 418 11.54 -19.67 -9.74
N PHE A 419 11.21 -19.79 -8.46
CA PHE A 419 10.50 -18.77 -7.70
C PHE A 419 11.20 -17.41 -7.70
N VAL A 420 12.53 -17.40 -7.63
CA VAL A 420 13.33 -16.15 -7.70
C VAL A 420 13.62 -15.67 -9.12
N GLY A 421 13.25 -16.46 -10.15
CA GLY A 421 13.32 -16.07 -11.55
C GLY A 421 14.58 -16.50 -12.30
N THR A 422 15.25 -17.57 -11.91
CA THR A 422 16.44 -18.07 -12.64
C THR A 422 16.14 -18.27 -14.13
N GLY A 423 15.04 -18.95 -14.47
CA GLY A 423 14.62 -19.15 -15.86
C GLY A 423 14.27 -17.86 -16.60
N TYR A 424 13.70 -16.88 -15.92
CA TYR A 424 13.46 -15.54 -16.50
C TYR A 424 14.78 -14.88 -16.93
N PHE A 425 15.82 -14.93 -16.08
CA PHE A 425 17.12 -14.35 -16.40
C PHE A 425 17.86 -15.14 -17.48
N ASP A 426 17.69 -16.44 -17.55
CA ASP A 426 18.21 -17.23 -18.69
C ASP A 426 17.60 -16.75 -20.02
N GLN A 427 16.29 -16.50 -20.04
CA GLN A 427 15.62 -15.92 -21.23
C GLN A 427 16.16 -14.52 -21.57
N VAL A 428 16.34 -13.64 -20.57
CA VAL A 428 16.93 -12.32 -20.78
C VAL A 428 18.33 -12.45 -21.42
N GLN A 429 19.15 -13.37 -20.91
CA GLN A 429 20.49 -13.61 -21.43
C GLN A 429 20.48 -14.14 -22.87
N GLN A 430 19.56 -15.07 -23.17
CA GLN A 430 19.38 -15.59 -24.53
C GLN A 430 18.92 -14.50 -25.50
N VAL A 431 17.98 -13.64 -25.09
CA VAL A 431 17.55 -12.50 -25.92
C VAL A 431 18.72 -11.54 -26.22
N ILE A 432 19.49 -11.18 -25.20
CA ILE A 432 20.67 -10.30 -25.35
C ILE A 432 21.70 -10.88 -26.32
N SER A 433 21.91 -12.19 -26.29
CA SER A 433 22.92 -12.88 -27.12
C SER A 433 22.42 -13.34 -28.47
N GLY A 434 21.17 -13.06 -28.84
CA GLY A 434 20.56 -13.59 -30.07
C GLY A 434 20.45 -15.13 -30.07
N GLY A 435 20.29 -15.72 -28.89
CA GLY A 435 20.18 -17.18 -28.74
C GLY A 435 21.52 -17.92 -28.59
N LEU A 436 22.62 -17.19 -28.49
CA LEU A 436 23.99 -17.78 -28.47
C LEU A 436 24.59 -17.93 -27.07
N ALA A 437 23.88 -17.59 -26.00
CA ALA A 437 24.40 -17.69 -24.64
C ALA A 437 24.60 -19.16 -24.25
N SER A 438 25.81 -19.49 -23.80
CA SER A 438 26.20 -20.80 -23.28
C SER A 438 26.24 -20.86 -21.74
N THR A 439 25.97 -19.74 -21.08
CA THR A 439 26.10 -19.59 -19.62
C THR A 439 24.72 -19.53 -18.93
N THR A 440 23.69 -20.12 -19.56
CA THR A 440 22.37 -20.24 -18.91
C THR A 440 22.46 -21.17 -17.72
N ALA A 441 21.78 -20.82 -16.64
CA ALA A 441 21.84 -21.54 -15.37
C ALA A 441 21.07 -22.86 -15.41
N LEU A 442 20.08 -22.99 -16.28
CA LEU A 442 19.24 -24.20 -16.41
C LEU A 442 19.94 -25.33 -17.15
N SER A 443 20.78 -25.00 -18.12
CA SER A 443 21.46 -26.01 -18.94
C SER A 443 22.47 -26.77 -18.10
N GLY A 444 22.25 -28.11 -17.93
CA GLY A 444 23.12 -28.95 -17.12
C GLY A 444 22.92 -28.82 -15.61
N SER A 445 21.87 -28.13 -15.16
CA SER A 445 21.54 -27.99 -13.74
C SER A 445 21.10 -29.33 -13.12
N THR A 446 21.57 -29.62 -11.90
CA THR A 446 21.05 -30.73 -11.07
C THR A 446 19.63 -30.47 -10.54
N GLU A 447 19.14 -29.24 -10.70
CA GLU A 447 17.81 -28.79 -10.25
C GLU A 447 16.85 -28.59 -11.42
N ALA A 448 17.10 -29.22 -12.56
CA ALA A 448 16.29 -29.09 -13.78
C ALA A 448 14.79 -29.36 -13.54
N GLU A 449 14.46 -30.25 -12.60
CA GLU A 449 13.07 -30.57 -12.22
C GLU A 449 12.31 -29.36 -11.59
N GLN A 450 13.02 -28.33 -11.11
CA GLN A 450 12.39 -27.13 -10.58
C GLN A 450 11.76 -26.25 -11.67
N PHE A 451 12.15 -26.47 -12.93
CA PHE A 451 11.75 -25.61 -14.05
C PHE A 451 10.71 -26.32 -14.93
N GLY A 452 9.69 -25.58 -15.33
CA GLY A 452 8.77 -26.00 -16.38
C GLY A 452 9.40 -25.80 -17.76
N GLU A 453 8.72 -26.25 -18.80
CA GLU A 453 9.09 -25.96 -20.19
C GLU A 453 9.03 -24.43 -20.40
N LEU A 454 10.18 -23.82 -20.70
CA LEU A 454 10.23 -22.42 -21.10
C LEU A 454 9.65 -22.29 -22.51
N GLN A 455 8.89 -21.25 -22.76
CA GLN A 455 8.44 -20.96 -24.12
C GLN A 455 9.68 -20.68 -25.00
N PRO A 456 9.76 -21.30 -26.20
CA PRO A 456 10.86 -21.04 -27.11
C PRO A 456 10.89 -19.55 -27.45
N LEU A 457 12.11 -18.98 -27.52
CA LEU A 457 12.30 -17.61 -27.97
C LEU A 457 11.68 -17.48 -29.36
N VAL A 458 10.83 -16.48 -29.55
CA VAL A 458 10.42 -16.07 -30.88
C VAL A 458 11.63 -15.39 -31.49
N HIS A 459 12.50 -16.15 -32.16
CA HIS A 459 13.49 -15.54 -33.02
C HIS A 459 12.75 -14.64 -34.01
N ALA A 460 13.13 -13.40 -34.12
CA ALA A 460 12.66 -12.58 -35.24
C ALA A 460 13.01 -13.36 -36.50
N LYS A 461 12.00 -13.98 -37.14
CA LYS A 461 12.15 -14.43 -38.52
C LYS A 461 12.71 -13.22 -39.24
N GLU A 462 13.75 -13.45 -40.07
CA GLU A 462 14.32 -12.45 -40.95
C GLU A 462 13.22 -11.49 -41.36
N ALA A 463 13.35 -10.22 -40.97
CA ALA A 463 12.36 -9.22 -41.31
C ALA A 463 12.20 -9.26 -42.85
N PRO A 464 10.98 -9.39 -43.37
CA PRO A 464 10.81 -9.18 -44.80
C PRO A 464 11.35 -7.78 -45.07
N ASP A 465 12.27 -7.67 -46.01
CA ASP A 465 12.82 -6.43 -46.55
C ASP A 465 11.66 -5.51 -46.98
N ALA A 466 11.14 -4.73 -46.06
CA ALA A 466 10.22 -3.62 -46.36
C ALA A 466 10.13 -2.68 -45.16
N ALA A 467 10.84 -1.58 -45.27
CA ALA A 467 10.41 -0.25 -44.83
C ALA A 467 10.12 -0.03 -43.36
N CYS A 468 11.14 -0.10 -42.53
CA CYS A 468 11.30 0.85 -41.43
C CYS A 468 12.48 1.76 -41.79
N GLN A 469 12.26 2.71 -42.68
CA GLN A 469 13.17 3.84 -42.80
C GLN A 469 13.00 4.68 -41.53
N PRO A 470 14.08 5.01 -40.80
CA PRO A 470 13.99 6.02 -39.76
C PRO A 470 13.59 7.33 -40.41
N ILE A 471 12.53 7.94 -39.92
CA ILE A 471 12.18 9.31 -40.27
C ILE A 471 13.27 10.21 -39.70
N LEU A 472 14.34 10.38 -40.45
CA LEU A 472 15.28 11.48 -40.25
C LEU A 472 14.59 12.69 -40.89
N GLU A 473 13.90 13.48 -40.08
CA GLU A 473 13.54 14.85 -40.48
C GLU A 473 14.84 15.64 -40.67
N ASP A 474 15.19 15.84 -41.95
CA ASP A 474 16.20 16.79 -42.39
C ASP A 474 15.73 18.20 -41.99
N ARG A 475 16.24 18.71 -40.91
CA ARG A 475 16.24 20.15 -40.66
C ARG A 475 17.58 20.69 -41.14
N PRO A 476 17.60 21.61 -42.15
CA PRO A 476 18.84 22.20 -42.59
C PRO A 476 19.43 23.10 -41.49
N HIS A 477 20.54 22.68 -40.91
CA HIS A 477 21.36 23.55 -40.11
C HIS A 477 22.06 24.57 -41.02
N THR A 478 21.56 25.79 -41.04
CA THR A 478 22.28 26.94 -41.60
C THR A 478 23.43 27.28 -40.69
N LEU A 479 24.60 26.85 -41.09
CA LEU A 479 25.86 27.28 -40.49
C LEU A 479 26.14 28.73 -40.90
N VAL A 480 25.96 29.67 -39.97
CA VAL A 480 26.52 31.01 -40.09
C VAL A 480 28.01 30.92 -39.79
N ARG A 481 28.86 31.07 -40.81
CA ARG A 481 30.32 31.27 -40.66
C ARG A 481 30.55 32.68 -40.16
N GLY A 482 31.03 32.81 -38.94
CA GLY A 482 31.69 34.03 -38.45
C GLY A 482 33.20 33.93 -38.61
N GLU A 483 33.78 34.96 -39.21
CA GLU A 483 35.22 35.10 -39.51
C GLU A 483 36.03 35.30 -38.21
N PRO A 484 37.36 34.99 -38.23
CA PRO A 484 38.23 35.05 -37.05
C PRO A 484 38.81 36.46 -36.85
N GLY A 485 38.70 36.98 -35.65
CA GLY A 485 39.26 38.26 -35.23
C GLY A 485 39.98 38.19 -33.89
N LYS A 486 41.28 38.10 -33.95
CA LYS A 486 42.33 38.61 -33.04
C LYS A 486 42.28 38.28 -31.53
N GLU A 487 43.37 37.54 -31.17
CA GLU A 487 43.95 37.44 -29.83
C GLU A 487 44.22 38.82 -29.18
N GLU A 488 43.87 38.93 -27.92
CA GLU A 488 44.66 39.76 -27.01
C GLU A 488 44.79 39.02 -25.64
N MET A 489 46.03 38.73 -25.36
CA MET A 489 46.55 38.02 -24.20
C MET A 489 46.65 39.03 -23.05
N LEU A 490 46.09 38.74 -21.90
CA LEU A 490 46.46 39.35 -20.63
C LEU A 490 46.52 38.31 -19.53
N MET A 491 47.72 38.10 -19.03
CA MET A 491 48.14 37.26 -17.93
C MET A 491 47.83 37.91 -16.56
N PRO A 492 47.91 37.18 -15.45
CA PRO A 492 47.28 37.53 -14.18
C PRO A 492 48.25 38.20 -13.21
N SER A 493 47.68 38.91 -12.24
CA SER A 493 48.25 39.19 -10.94
C SER A 493 47.16 38.94 -9.91
N GLY A 494 47.27 38.04 -8.93
CA GLY A 494 48.21 38.06 -7.79
C GLY A 494 47.66 38.98 -6.68
N ASP A 495 46.82 38.45 -5.78
CA ASP A 495 46.98 38.41 -4.32
C ASP A 495 45.80 37.61 -3.71
#